data_7a43c05d3acc83561f6ca1c9daea73a9
#
_entry.id   7a43c05d3acc83561f6ca1c9daea73a9
#
_cell.length_a   1.000
_cell.length_b   1.000
_cell.length_c   1.000
_cell.angle_alpha   90.00
_cell.angle_beta   90.00
_cell.angle_gamma   90.00
#
_symmetry.space_group_name_H-M   'P 1'
#
loop_
_entity.id
_entity.type
_entity.pdbx_description
1 polymer ?
#
loop_
_entity_poly.entity_id
_entity_poly.type
_entity_poly.pdbx_seq_one_letter_code
_entity_poly.pdbx_strand_id
1 'polypeptide(L)'
;MNDPQSAGSIAYHWQPDYGCILRWPQAGTDWIHPEDREIAERWIPSKRVFRRESFDGEYYHLRYGSLRLRIKPCLWWKVAAEEIEVDDQVEVLSQLGKAEPLIGQVCEKMYDPHQGRIYYLLRNREVQLTREYQFHELQRLNMRPQLREPTYEHQPQRMGVSLQDIDLLNLEDDS
;
A
#
# COMPACT_ATOMS: atom_id res chain seq x y z
N MET A 1 -32.06 31.89 -26.66
CA MET A 1 -30.69 31.56 -26.29
C MET A 1 -30.78 30.77 -24.99
N ASN A 2 -30.71 29.45 -25.09
CA ASN A 2 -30.79 28.55 -23.94
C ASN A 2 -29.39 28.02 -23.72
N ASP A 3 -28.79 28.33 -22.55
CA ASP A 3 -27.54 27.76 -22.11
C ASP A 3 -27.72 26.27 -21.81
N PRO A 4 -26.83 25.38 -22.30
CA PRO A 4 -26.84 24.00 -21.88
C PRO A 4 -26.23 23.90 -20.47
N GLN A 5 -27.06 23.47 -19.53
CA GLN A 5 -26.70 23.14 -18.17
C GLN A 5 -25.49 22.19 -18.15
N SER A 6 -24.49 22.59 -17.40
CA SER A 6 -23.33 21.77 -17.07
C SER A 6 -23.81 20.49 -16.37
N ALA A 7 -23.65 19.36 -17.04
CA ALA A 7 -23.81 18.05 -16.44
C ALA A 7 -22.73 17.90 -15.37
N GLY A 8 -23.12 18.05 -14.12
CA GLY A 8 -22.24 17.78 -12.98
C GLY A 8 -21.76 16.34 -13.05
N SER A 9 -20.47 16.17 -13.30
CA SER A 9 -19.77 14.90 -13.19
C SER A 9 -19.94 14.43 -11.74
N ILE A 10 -20.83 13.47 -11.51
CA ILE A 10 -20.90 12.75 -10.24
C ILE A 10 -19.62 11.94 -10.16
N ALA A 11 -18.61 12.46 -9.48
CA ALA A 11 -17.44 11.70 -9.12
C ALA A 11 -17.93 10.56 -8.21
N TYR A 12 -18.10 9.38 -8.78
CA TYR A 12 -18.29 8.16 -7.99
C TYR A 12 -17.07 7.99 -7.09
N HIS A 13 -17.22 8.34 -5.82
CA HIS A 13 -16.24 8.01 -4.80
C HIS A 13 -16.23 6.49 -4.68
N TRP A 14 -15.32 5.88 -5.43
CA TRP A 14 -15.14 4.45 -5.42
C TRP A 14 -14.54 4.05 -4.06
N GLN A 15 -15.38 3.58 -3.14
CA GLN A 15 -14.90 3.00 -1.90
C GLN A 15 -14.36 1.61 -2.19
N PRO A 16 -13.18 1.26 -1.67
CA PRO A 16 -12.66 -0.07 -1.85
C PRO A 16 -13.59 -1.11 -1.25
N ASP A 17 -13.97 -2.10 -2.04
CA ASP A 17 -14.72 -3.25 -1.56
C ASP A 17 -13.76 -4.35 -1.10
N TYR A 18 -14.16 -5.03 -0.04
CA TYR A 18 -13.41 -6.12 0.55
C TYR A 18 -14.21 -7.42 0.52
N GLY A 19 -13.51 -8.55 0.44
CA GLY A 19 -14.15 -9.85 0.45
C GLY A 19 -13.18 -11.01 0.53
N CYS A 20 -13.75 -12.19 0.69
CA CYS A 20 -13.05 -13.46 0.77
C CYS A 20 -13.44 -14.39 -0.38
N ILE A 21 -12.61 -15.41 -0.62
CA ILE A 21 -12.88 -16.48 -1.57
C ILE A 21 -12.91 -17.78 -0.78
N LEU A 22 -14.10 -18.15 -0.31
CA LEU A 22 -14.29 -19.22 0.65
C LEU A 22 -14.46 -20.61 0.02
N ARG A 23 -14.54 -20.69 -1.31
CA ARG A 23 -14.71 -21.95 -2.04
C ARG A 23 -13.86 -21.99 -3.30
N TRP A 24 -13.41 -23.16 -3.67
CA TRP A 24 -12.80 -23.41 -4.97
C TRP A 24 -13.89 -23.50 -6.06
N PRO A 25 -13.64 -22.97 -7.27
CA PRO A 25 -14.58 -23.09 -8.39
C PRO A 25 -14.80 -24.57 -8.78
N GLN A 26 -15.94 -24.83 -9.36
CA GLN A 26 -16.24 -26.15 -9.92
C GLN A 26 -15.29 -26.47 -11.09
N ALA A 27 -14.99 -27.75 -11.28
CA ALA A 27 -14.14 -28.19 -12.37
C ALA A 27 -14.72 -27.77 -13.74
N GLY A 28 -13.86 -27.26 -14.61
CA GLY A 28 -14.24 -26.82 -15.95
C GLY A 28 -14.85 -25.43 -16.05
N THR A 29 -14.95 -24.68 -14.93
CA THR A 29 -15.41 -23.29 -14.96
C THR A 29 -14.23 -22.32 -15.15
N ASP A 30 -14.53 -21.18 -15.76
CA ASP A 30 -13.61 -20.06 -15.97
C ASP A 30 -13.74 -18.97 -14.88
N TRP A 31 -14.13 -19.36 -13.67
CA TRP A 31 -14.36 -18.40 -12.57
C TRP A 31 -13.09 -17.78 -12.01
N ILE A 32 -11.94 -18.36 -12.31
CA ILE A 32 -10.62 -17.75 -12.11
C ILE A 32 -10.03 -17.50 -13.48
N HIS A 33 -9.42 -16.33 -13.67
CA HIS A 33 -8.73 -16.01 -14.93
C HIS A 33 -7.66 -17.08 -15.23
N PRO A 34 -7.57 -17.59 -16.46
CA PRO A 34 -6.66 -18.70 -16.79
C PRO A 34 -5.21 -18.49 -16.38
N GLU A 35 -4.68 -17.28 -16.58
CA GLU A 35 -3.29 -16.93 -16.20
C GLU A 35 -3.06 -16.93 -14.69
N ASP A 36 -4.10 -16.73 -13.89
CA ASP A 36 -4.00 -16.63 -12.43
C ASP A 36 -4.26 -17.96 -11.73
N ARG A 37 -4.61 -19.02 -12.48
CA ARG A 37 -5.05 -20.28 -11.91
C ARG A 37 -4.01 -20.96 -11.02
N GLU A 38 -2.77 -21.00 -11.47
CA GLU A 38 -1.67 -21.61 -10.70
C GLU A 38 -1.41 -20.86 -9.37
N ILE A 39 -1.45 -19.53 -9.42
CA ILE A 39 -1.28 -18.73 -8.20
C ILE A 39 -2.49 -18.88 -7.28
N ALA A 40 -3.70 -18.91 -7.84
CA ALA A 40 -4.93 -19.07 -7.09
C ALA A 40 -4.96 -20.39 -6.29
N GLU A 41 -4.46 -21.50 -6.85
CA GLU A 41 -4.39 -22.82 -6.18
C GLU A 41 -3.63 -22.78 -4.85
N ARG A 42 -2.70 -21.85 -4.69
CA ARG A 42 -1.90 -21.68 -3.47
C ARG A 42 -2.57 -20.77 -2.43
N TRP A 43 -3.54 -19.95 -2.86
CA TRP A 43 -4.07 -18.87 -2.04
C TRP A 43 -5.54 -19.00 -1.70
N ILE A 44 -6.31 -19.76 -2.46
CA ILE A 44 -7.74 -19.97 -2.25
C ILE A 44 -8.10 -21.47 -2.32
N PRO A 45 -9.17 -21.94 -1.64
CA PRO A 45 -10.05 -21.13 -0.78
C PRO A 45 -9.36 -20.64 0.48
N SER A 46 -9.76 -19.48 0.98
CA SER A 46 -9.09 -18.85 2.11
C SER A 46 -10.00 -17.86 2.82
N LYS A 47 -9.77 -17.67 4.11
CA LYS A 47 -10.38 -16.58 4.91
C LYS A 47 -9.66 -15.24 4.74
N ARG A 48 -8.65 -15.14 3.88
CA ARG A 48 -7.94 -13.89 3.58
C ARG A 48 -8.87 -12.87 2.99
N VAL A 49 -8.75 -11.63 3.45
CA VAL A 49 -9.59 -10.52 3.02
C VAL A 49 -8.88 -9.77 1.90
N PHE A 50 -9.31 -9.99 0.69
CA PHE A 50 -8.81 -9.30 -0.49
C PHE A 50 -9.49 -7.94 -0.63
N ARG A 51 -8.78 -6.99 -1.23
CA ARG A 51 -9.34 -5.73 -1.70
C ARG A 51 -9.66 -5.84 -3.18
N ARG A 52 -10.89 -5.46 -3.58
CA ARG A 52 -11.24 -5.31 -4.98
C ARG A 52 -10.74 -3.96 -5.48
N GLU A 53 -9.87 -3.95 -6.48
CA GLU A 53 -9.32 -2.72 -7.08
C GLU A 53 -10.14 -2.24 -8.27
N SER A 54 -10.68 -3.16 -9.08
CA SER A 54 -11.47 -2.82 -10.26
C SER A 54 -12.36 -3.99 -10.72
N PHE A 55 -13.13 -3.73 -11.76
CA PHE A 55 -13.92 -4.70 -12.51
C PHE A 55 -13.81 -4.36 -13.99
N ASP A 56 -13.44 -5.33 -14.82
CA ASP A 56 -13.23 -5.14 -16.26
C ASP A 56 -14.46 -5.49 -17.12
N GLY A 57 -15.57 -5.85 -16.48
CA GLY A 57 -16.80 -6.34 -17.14
C GLY A 57 -16.96 -7.85 -17.00
N GLU A 58 -15.91 -8.60 -16.72
CA GLU A 58 -15.91 -10.05 -16.56
C GLU A 58 -15.31 -10.49 -15.22
N TYR A 59 -14.14 -9.94 -14.85
CA TYR A 59 -13.42 -10.31 -13.64
C TYR A 59 -13.27 -9.15 -12.67
N TYR A 60 -13.36 -9.44 -11.37
CA TYR A 60 -12.86 -8.58 -10.30
C TYR A 60 -11.35 -8.69 -10.24
N HIS A 61 -10.66 -7.56 -10.26
CA HIS A 61 -9.23 -7.47 -10.00
C HIS A 61 -9.01 -7.29 -8.51
N LEU A 62 -8.41 -8.27 -7.89
CA LEU A 62 -8.22 -8.34 -6.45
C LEU A 62 -6.77 -8.13 -6.07
N ARG A 63 -6.55 -7.57 -4.88
CA ARG A 63 -5.24 -7.40 -4.26
C ARG A 63 -5.20 -7.95 -2.85
N TYR A 64 -4.06 -8.55 -2.48
CA TYR A 64 -3.70 -8.94 -1.13
C TYR A 64 -2.17 -8.76 -0.96
N GLY A 65 -1.74 -7.66 -0.32
CA GLY A 65 -0.33 -7.24 -0.36
C GLY A 65 0.17 -7.07 -1.80
N SER A 66 1.22 -7.79 -2.17
CA SER A 66 1.76 -7.81 -3.54
C SER A 66 1.02 -8.75 -4.49
N LEU A 67 0.20 -9.68 -3.96
CA LEU A 67 -0.58 -10.62 -4.76
C LEU A 67 -1.65 -9.90 -5.56
N ARG A 68 -1.81 -10.32 -6.82
CA ARG A 68 -2.93 -9.95 -7.71
C ARG A 68 -3.64 -11.20 -8.18
N LEU A 69 -4.97 -11.14 -8.25
CA LEU A 69 -5.82 -12.25 -8.64
C LEU A 69 -7.07 -11.74 -9.34
N ARG A 70 -7.46 -12.37 -10.45
CA ARG A 70 -8.69 -12.06 -11.20
C ARG A 70 -9.68 -13.21 -11.05
N ILE A 71 -10.87 -12.88 -10.54
CA ILE A 71 -11.96 -13.86 -10.35
C ILE A 71 -13.29 -13.33 -10.85
N LYS A 72 -14.20 -14.20 -11.22
CA LYS A 72 -15.58 -13.81 -11.49
C LYS A 72 -16.33 -13.43 -10.21
N PRO A 73 -17.30 -12.50 -10.31
CA PRO A 73 -18.10 -12.04 -9.16
C PRO A 73 -18.76 -13.16 -8.35
N CYS A 74 -19.09 -14.29 -8.97
CA CYS A 74 -19.74 -15.42 -8.30
C CYS A 74 -18.90 -16.11 -7.22
N LEU A 75 -17.57 -15.92 -7.22
CA LEU A 75 -16.67 -16.41 -6.17
C LEU A 75 -16.50 -15.43 -5.01
N TRP A 76 -16.93 -14.19 -5.18
CA TRP A 76 -16.69 -13.11 -4.25
C TRP A 76 -17.66 -13.12 -3.08
N TRP A 77 -17.14 -13.27 -1.87
CA TRP A 77 -17.90 -13.11 -0.63
C TRP A 77 -17.56 -11.77 -0.02
N LYS A 78 -18.42 -10.77 -0.19
CA LYS A 78 -18.22 -9.41 0.32
C LYS A 78 -18.21 -9.39 1.84
N VAL A 79 -17.25 -8.69 2.44
CA VAL A 79 -17.14 -8.43 3.88
C VAL A 79 -16.95 -6.93 4.13
N ALA A 80 -17.45 -6.45 5.27
CA ALA A 80 -17.15 -5.10 5.71
C ALA A 80 -15.73 -5.09 6.31
N ALA A 81 -14.89 -4.18 5.83
CA ALA A 81 -13.51 -4.06 6.30
C ALA A 81 -13.07 -2.60 6.30
N GLU A 82 -12.17 -2.30 7.20
CA GLU A 82 -11.49 -1.01 7.30
C GLU A 82 -10.22 -0.99 6.42
N GLU A 83 -9.68 0.22 6.22
CA GLU A 83 -8.57 0.47 5.27
C GLU A 83 -7.17 0.16 5.84
N ILE A 84 -7.03 -0.87 6.68
CA ILE A 84 -5.73 -1.43 7.02
C ILE A 84 -5.46 -2.59 6.06
N GLU A 85 -4.34 -2.53 5.36
CA GLU A 85 -3.95 -3.50 4.34
C GLU A 85 -2.76 -4.36 4.78
N VAL A 86 -2.58 -5.49 4.11
CA VAL A 86 -1.35 -6.27 4.23
C VAL A 86 -0.17 -5.40 3.77
N ASP A 87 0.95 -5.49 4.49
CA ASP A 87 2.16 -4.69 4.37
C ASP A 87 2.10 -3.29 5.00
N ASP A 88 0.94 -2.83 5.49
CA ASP A 88 0.87 -1.58 6.25
C ASP A 88 1.67 -1.67 7.55
N GLN A 89 2.34 -0.57 7.89
CA GLN A 89 2.92 -0.38 9.22
C GLN A 89 1.86 0.16 10.16
N VAL A 90 1.74 -0.49 11.31
CA VAL A 90 0.74 -0.14 12.33
C VAL A 90 1.37 -0.06 13.71
N GLU A 91 0.82 0.80 14.54
CA GLU A 91 1.07 0.84 15.98
C GLU A 91 -0.07 0.14 16.71
N VAL A 92 0.27 -0.73 17.65
CA VAL A 92 -0.71 -1.35 18.54
C VAL A 92 -1.04 -0.37 19.66
N LEU A 93 -2.30 0.03 19.73
CA LEU A 93 -2.77 0.96 20.75
C LEU A 93 -2.80 0.25 22.13
N SER A 94 -2.02 0.76 23.07
CA SER A 94 -2.01 0.25 24.43
C SER A 94 -3.27 0.71 25.16
N GLN A 95 -4.13 -0.23 25.57
CA GLN A 95 -5.34 0.07 26.32
C GLN A 95 -5.08 0.64 27.72
N LEU A 96 -3.85 0.54 28.23
CA LEU A 96 -3.49 0.93 29.61
C LEU A 96 -2.44 2.04 29.72
N GLY A 97 -1.94 2.57 28.60
CA GLY A 97 -0.99 3.68 28.59
C GLY A 97 0.38 3.39 29.26
N LYS A 98 0.68 2.12 29.60
CA LYS A 98 1.86 1.71 30.37
C LYS A 98 2.89 0.88 29.59
N ALA A 99 2.56 0.42 28.40
CA ALA A 99 3.48 -0.36 27.56
C ALA A 99 4.13 0.53 26.51
N GLU A 100 5.38 0.24 26.18
CA GLU A 100 6.03 0.84 25.02
C GLU A 100 5.18 0.57 23.77
N PRO A 101 5.08 1.53 22.84
CA PRO A 101 4.33 1.35 21.60
C PRO A 101 4.92 0.19 20.80
N LEU A 102 4.08 -0.80 20.50
CA LEU A 102 4.45 -1.91 19.66
C LEU A 102 4.15 -1.55 18.20
N ILE A 103 5.18 -1.39 17.40
CA ILE A 103 5.07 -1.17 15.96
C ILE A 103 5.24 -2.51 15.24
N GLY A 104 4.35 -2.82 14.33
CA GLY A 104 4.42 -4.02 13.51
C GLY A 104 3.96 -3.78 12.08
N GLN A 105 4.27 -4.73 11.22
CA GLN A 105 3.75 -4.78 9.86
C GLN A 105 2.62 -5.80 9.81
N VAL A 106 1.53 -5.44 9.15
CA VAL A 106 0.42 -6.37 8.89
C VAL A 106 0.90 -7.44 7.92
N CYS A 107 0.96 -8.69 8.38
CA CYS A 107 1.32 -9.83 7.53
C CYS A 107 0.10 -10.59 7.01
N GLU A 108 -1.01 -10.59 7.76
CA GLU A 108 -2.27 -11.17 7.29
C GLU A 108 -3.48 -10.33 7.73
N LYS A 109 -4.48 -10.26 6.84
CA LYS A 109 -5.82 -9.69 7.09
C LYS A 109 -6.82 -10.80 6.84
N MET A 110 -7.50 -11.26 7.88
CA MET A 110 -8.30 -12.48 7.88
C MET A 110 -9.73 -12.21 8.33
N TYR A 111 -10.67 -12.99 7.83
CA TYR A 111 -12.08 -12.96 8.23
C TYR A 111 -12.44 -14.20 9.04
N ASP A 112 -13.04 -13.99 10.22
CA ASP A 112 -13.63 -15.04 11.01
C ASP A 112 -15.14 -15.12 10.71
N PRO A 113 -15.61 -16.14 9.94
CA PRO A 113 -17.02 -16.25 9.60
C PRO A 113 -17.92 -16.62 10.79
N HIS A 114 -17.37 -17.18 11.88
CA HIS A 114 -18.15 -17.51 13.08
C HIS A 114 -18.46 -16.27 13.92
N GLN A 115 -17.52 -15.34 13.96
CA GLN A 115 -17.67 -14.11 14.72
C GLN A 115 -18.09 -12.92 13.81
N GLY A 116 -18.07 -13.09 12.49
CA GLY A 116 -18.41 -12.03 11.53
C GLY A 116 -17.46 -10.85 11.55
N ARG A 117 -16.20 -11.04 11.96
CA ARG A 117 -15.22 -9.98 12.19
C ARG A 117 -13.92 -10.22 11.43
N ILE A 118 -13.20 -9.12 11.19
CA ILE A 118 -11.85 -9.14 10.65
C ILE A 118 -10.84 -9.06 11.78
N TYR A 119 -9.75 -9.78 11.63
CA TYR A 119 -8.59 -9.72 12.50
C TYR A 119 -7.30 -9.64 11.66
N TYR A 120 -6.25 -9.13 12.30
CA TYR A 120 -4.96 -8.89 11.69
C TYR A 120 -3.88 -9.65 12.45
N LEU A 121 -2.97 -10.28 11.70
CA LEU A 121 -1.73 -10.81 12.26
C LEU A 121 -0.60 -9.85 11.92
N LEU A 122 0.24 -9.59 12.91
CA LEU A 122 1.34 -8.64 12.80
C LEU A 122 2.69 -9.36 12.85
N ARG A 123 3.67 -8.77 12.18
CA ARG A 123 5.07 -9.13 12.29
C ARG A 123 5.85 -7.95 12.83
N ASN A 124 6.65 -8.20 13.88
CA ASN A 124 7.60 -7.22 14.38
C ASN A 124 9.01 -7.69 14.00
N ARG A 125 9.70 -6.91 13.18
CA ARG A 125 10.96 -7.32 12.52
C ARG A 125 10.76 -8.65 11.76
N GLU A 126 11.44 -9.72 12.17
CA GLU A 126 11.36 -11.05 11.54
C GLU A 126 10.40 -12.01 12.26
N VAL A 127 9.80 -11.60 13.38
CA VAL A 127 8.97 -12.47 14.21
C VAL A 127 7.48 -12.16 14.01
N GLN A 128 6.73 -13.17 13.57
CA GLN A 128 5.28 -13.09 13.54
C GLN A 128 4.73 -13.17 14.97
N LEU A 129 3.86 -12.24 15.31
CA LEU A 129 3.17 -12.22 16.59
C LEU A 129 2.02 -13.25 16.55
N THR A 130 1.86 -13.98 17.64
CA THR A 130 0.83 -15.03 17.75
C THR A 130 -0.56 -14.48 18.09
N ARG A 131 -0.62 -13.22 18.52
CA ARG A 131 -1.87 -12.56 18.89
C ARG A 131 -2.61 -12.05 17.65
N GLU A 132 -3.93 -12.24 17.65
CA GLU A 132 -4.85 -11.59 16.72
C GLU A 132 -5.22 -10.20 17.21
N TYR A 133 -5.21 -9.23 16.31
CA TYR A 133 -5.54 -7.84 16.58
C TYR A 133 -6.80 -7.44 15.83
N GLN A 134 -7.63 -6.61 16.46
CA GLN A 134 -8.79 -6.01 15.80
C GLN A 134 -8.46 -4.60 15.32
N PHE A 135 -9.24 -4.08 14.38
CA PHE A 135 -9.02 -2.75 13.82
C PHE A 135 -8.88 -1.65 14.87
N HIS A 136 -9.76 -1.64 15.87
CA HIS A 136 -9.74 -0.62 16.93
C HIS A 136 -8.52 -0.69 17.87
N GLU A 137 -7.74 -1.75 17.81
CA GLU A 137 -6.47 -1.90 18.54
C GLU A 137 -5.27 -1.40 17.74
N LEU A 138 -5.48 -1.00 16.47
CA LEU A 138 -4.42 -0.66 15.55
C LEU A 138 -4.56 0.78 15.06
N GLN A 139 -3.43 1.47 14.97
CA GLN A 139 -3.33 2.77 14.31
C GLN A 139 -2.37 2.67 13.14
N ARG A 140 -2.86 2.95 11.93
CA ARG A 140 -2.01 2.97 10.73
C ARG A 140 -0.98 4.09 10.82
N LEU A 141 0.28 3.75 10.66
CA LEU A 141 1.35 4.71 10.55
C LEU A 141 1.45 5.19 9.10
N ASN A 142 1.07 6.46 8.88
CA ASN A 142 1.25 7.10 7.59
C ASN A 142 2.75 7.38 7.38
N MET A 143 3.50 6.38 6.97
CA MET A 143 4.83 6.57 6.43
C MET A 143 4.67 7.21 5.06
N ARG A 144 4.42 8.52 5.01
CA ARG A 144 4.80 9.27 3.83
C ARG A 144 6.31 9.09 3.74
N PRO A 145 6.86 8.55 2.64
CA PRO A 145 8.28 8.67 2.43
C PRO A 145 8.58 10.15 2.49
N GLN A 146 9.26 10.60 3.54
CA GLN A 146 9.91 11.89 3.51
C GLN A 146 10.95 11.74 2.41
N LEU A 147 10.57 12.12 1.20
CA LEU A 147 11.53 12.54 0.20
C LEU A 147 12.31 13.68 0.87
N ARG A 148 13.41 13.31 1.53
CA ARG A 148 14.46 14.26 1.82
C ARG A 148 14.88 14.74 0.44
N GLU A 149 14.36 15.89 0.05
CA GLU A 149 14.96 16.63 -1.04
C GLU A 149 16.44 16.74 -0.68
N PRO A 150 17.35 16.27 -1.53
CA PRO A 150 18.75 16.52 -1.29
C PRO A 150 18.91 18.02 -1.27
N THR A 151 19.18 18.57 -0.09
CA THR A 151 19.56 19.99 0.04
C THR A 151 20.90 20.10 -0.66
N TYR A 152 20.87 20.36 -1.95
CA TYR A 152 22.03 20.81 -2.68
C TYR A 152 22.28 22.26 -2.22
N GLU A 153 22.98 22.41 -1.11
CA GLU A 153 23.71 23.63 -0.82
C GLU A 153 24.82 23.78 -1.87
N HIS A 154 24.43 24.18 -3.06
CA HIS A 154 25.35 24.78 -3.99
C HIS A 154 25.65 26.19 -3.46
N GLN A 155 26.60 26.27 -2.56
CA GLN A 155 27.35 27.49 -2.44
C GLN A 155 28.25 27.60 -3.69
N PRO A 156 27.98 28.55 -4.59
CA PRO A 156 28.96 28.86 -5.60
C PRO A 156 30.13 29.51 -4.86
N GLN A 157 31.20 28.77 -4.62
CA GLN A 157 32.48 29.37 -4.31
C GLN A 157 32.84 30.26 -5.49
N ARG A 158 32.56 31.55 -5.37
CA ARG A 158 33.14 32.56 -6.21
C ARG A 158 34.64 32.55 -5.91
N MET A 159 35.41 31.79 -6.68
CA MET A 159 36.83 32.08 -6.85
C MET A 159 36.92 33.41 -7.59
N GLY A 160 36.99 34.48 -6.81
CA GLY A 160 37.41 35.78 -7.31
C GLY A 160 38.91 35.71 -7.61
N VAL A 161 39.27 35.28 -8.80
CA VAL A 161 40.59 35.53 -9.33
C VAL A 161 40.60 36.99 -9.69
N SER A 162 41.23 37.80 -8.86
CA SER A 162 41.51 39.23 -9.17
C SER A 162 42.49 39.28 -10.32
N LEU A 163 42.08 39.93 -11.41
CA LEU A 163 42.90 40.17 -12.59
C LEU A 163 44.07 41.13 -12.33
N GLN A 164 44.38 41.46 -11.07
CA GLN A 164 45.50 42.35 -10.68
C GLN A 164 46.78 41.59 -10.32
N ASP A 165 46.76 40.27 -10.23
CA ASP A 165 47.95 39.49 -9.85
C ASP A 165 48.74 38.94 -11.04
N ILE A 166 48.40 39.32 -12.28
CA ILE A 166 49.08 38.79 -13.49
C ILE A 166 50.17 39.72 -14.03
N ASP A 167 50.29 40.96 -13.52
CA ASP A 167 51.21 41.93 -14.09
C ASP A 167 52.56 42.08 -13.38
N LEU A 168 52.93 41.18 -12.46
CA LEU A 168 54.17 41.29 -11.70
C LEU A 168 55.22 40.19 -11.94
N LEU A 169 55.06 39.37 -12.94
CA LEU A 169 55.99 38.25 -13.21
C LEU A 169 56.76 38.32 -14.54
N ASN A 170 56.71 39.48 -15.24
CA ASN A 170 57.48 39.62 -16.47
C ASN A 170 58.30 40.92 -16.50
N LEU A 171 59.22 41.05 -15.57
CA LEU A 171 60.32 42.08 -15.67
C LEU A 171 61.42 41.59 -14.73
N GLU A 172 62.30 40.76 -15.23
CA GLU A 172 63.74 40.70 -14.86
C GLU A 172 64.31 39.42 -15.49
N ASP A 173 64.80 39.61 -16.74
CA ASP A 173 65.97 38.92 -17.25
C ASP A 173 66.47 39.68 -18.48
N ASP A 174 67.43 40.58 -18.23
CA ASP A 174 68.42 41.00 -19.19
C ASP A 174 69.63 41.58 -18.42
N SER A 175 70.63 40.70 -18.17
CA SER A 175 72.06 41.11 -18.18
C SER A 175 72.95 39.86 -17.94
#